data_b0ad08c08903a6254c4086392b5551b8
#
_entry.id   b0ad08c08903a6254c4086392b5551b8
#
_cell.length_a   1.000
_cell.length_b   1.000
_cell.length_c   1.000
_cell.angle_alpha   90.00
_cell.angle_beta   90.00
_cell.angle_gamma   90.00
#
_symmetry.space_group_name_H-M   'P 1'
#
loop_
_entity.id
_entity.type
_entity.pdbx_description
1 polymer ?
#
loop_
_entity_poly.entity_id
_entity_poly.type
_entity_poly.pdbx_seq_one_letter_code
_entity_poly.pdbx_strand_id
1 'polypeptide(L)'
;SWGMVDAASHMTTLNLVSSNIRNQFSLRGEYGWNKNMEVEVAYDRYLYDYLTVFGGINIENGMEDSLDEITTTAIAGIRYLTPYLFTLDVRTDSKLRPQISLSRAISIFPRTIIFGMYEYQMDFGWVDDLPQGVNFKEEVTWSAGVEYLLSKNFSLMGSYDNRFGAGGGLSLRF
;
A
#
# COMPACT_ATOMS: atom_id res chain seq x y z
N SER A 1 -4.24 -18.96 3.90
CA SER A 1 -3.07 -18.08 3.71
C SER A 1 -2.75 -18.01 2.24
N TRP A 2 -2.27 -16.89 1.79
CA TRP A 2 -1.76 -16.69 0.44
C TRP A 2 -0.61 -15.68 0.46
N GLY A 3 0.23 -15.71 -0.57
CA GLY A 3 1.31 -14.76 -0.73
C GLY A 3 1.48 -14.34 -2.19
N MET A 4 2.02 -13.14 -2.39
CA MET A 4 2.31 -12.58 -3.69
C MET A 4 3.65 -11.84 -3.64
N VAL A 5 4.46 -12.06 -4.65
CA VAL A 5 5.71 -11.32 -4.87
C VAL A 5 5.65 -10.72 -6.26
N ASP A 6 5.81 -9.42 -6.34
CA ASP A 6 5.90 -8.69 -7.59
C ASP A 6 7.33 -8.17 -7.75
N ALA A 7 7.98 -8.54 -8.81
CA ALA A 7 9.30 -8.05 -9.18
C ALA A 7 9.20 -7.24 -10.47
N ALA A 8 9.30 -5.93 -10.35
CA ALA A 8 9.27 -5.00 -11.46
C ALA A 8 10.59 -4.27 -11.62
N SER A 9 10.80 -3.65 -12.78
CA SER A 9 12.03 -2.92 -13.09
C SER A 9 12.25 -1.65 -12.25
N HIS A 10 11.25 -1.20 -11.52
CA HIS A 10 11.29 0.01 -10.68
C HIS A 10 11.10 -0.26 -9.19
N MET A 11 10.47 -1.39 -8.82
CA MET A 11 10.23 -1.77 -7.43
C MET A 11 9.98 -3.28 -7.28
N THR A 12 10.12 -3.76 -6.07
CA THR A 12 9.70 -5.11 -5.66
C THR A 12 8.71 -5.00 -4.53
N THR A 13 7.61 -5.76 -4.59
CA THR A 13 6.63 -5.84 -3.51
C THR A 13 6.46 -7.27 -3.03
N LEU A 14 6.24 -7.42 -1.73
CA LEU A 14 5.89 -8.67 -1.07
C LEU A 14 4.59 -8.47 -0.32
N ASN A 15 3.61 -9.34 -0.54
CA ASN A 15 2.38 -9.38 0.22
C ASN A 15 2.15 -10.78 0.75
N LEU A 16 2.06 -10.90 2.07
CA LEU A 16 1.70 -12.15 2.75
C LEU A 16 0.44 -11.92 3.57
N VAL A 17 -0.53 -12.82 3.42
CA VAL A 17 -1.81 -12.72 4.11
C VAL A 17 -2.17 -14.06 4.72
N SER A 18 -2.51 -14.02 5.99
CA SER A 18 -3.11 -15.14 6.72
C SER A 18 -4.43 -14.69 7.31
N SER A 19 -5.53 -15.35 6.96
CA SER A 19 -6.86 -14.95 7.37
C SER A 19 -7.69 -16.13 7.85
N ASN A 20 -8.63 -15.82 8.74
CA ASN A 20 -9.77 -16.66 9.08
C ASN A 20 -11.07 -15.89 8.84
N ILE A 21 -12.22 -16.42 9.28
CA ILE A 21 -13.54 -15.85 9.01
C ILE A 21 -13.69 -14.39 9.48
N ARG A 22 -12.99 -13.97 10.54
CA ARG A 22 -13.17 -12.64 11.15
C ARG A 22 -11.89 -11.82 11.28
N ASN A 23 -10.74 -12.44 11.11
CA ASN A 23 -9.46 -11.80 11.36
C ASN A 23 -8.51 -12.08 10.21
N GLN A 24 -7.69 -11.09 9.90
CA GLN A 24 -6.64 -11.20 8.90
C GLN A 24 -5.35 -10.62 9.46
N PHE A 25 -4.27 -11.29 9.19
CA PHE A 25 -2.93 -10.80 9.43
C PHE A 25 -2.26 -10.56 8.09
N SER A 26 -1.70 -9.39 7.89
CA SER A 26 -1.03 -9.04 6.64
C SER A 26 0.37 -8.48 6.90
N LEU A 27 1.30 -8.88 6.06
CA LEU A 27 2.63 -8.32 5.95
C LEU A 27 2.79 -7.81 4.52
N ARG A 28 3.05 -6.53 4.37
CA ARG A 28 3.36 -5.89 3.11
C ARG A 28 4.77 -5.33 3.18
N GLY A 29 5.56 -5.58 2.17
CA GLY A 29 6.87 -5.00 2.00
C GLY A 29 6.99 -4.39 0.61
N GLU A 30 7.51 -3.19 0.52
CA GLU A 30 7.83 -2.49 -0.72
C GLU A 30 9.29 -2.08 -0.69
N TYR A 31 9.99 -2.33 -1.77
CA TYR A 31 11.35 -1.90 -1.97
C TYR A 31 11.51 -1.29 -3.36
N GLY A 32 11.71 0.02 -3.41
CA GLY A 32 12.04 0.74 -4.63
C GLY A 32 13.55 0.69 -4.89
N TRP A 33 13.94 0.54 -6.15
CA TRP A 33 15.35 0.50 -6.53
C TRP A 33 16.10 1.83 -6.27
N ASN A 34 15.37 2.90 -5.96
CA ASN A 34 15.88 4.18 -5.47
C ASN A 34 16.18 4.18 -3.95
N LYS A 35 16.26 2.99 -3.32
CA LYS A 35 16.49 2.74 -1.89
C LYS A 35 15.34 3.10 -0.96
N ASN A 36 14.15 3.38 -1.45
CA ASN A 36 12.96 3.50 -0.60
C ASN A 36 12.50 2.13 -0.16
N MET A 37 12.29 1.97 1.14
CA MET A 37 11.79 0.74 1.74
C MET A 37 10.61 1.07 2.65
N GLU A 38 9.56 0.29 2.53
CA GLU A 38 8.41 0.36 3.41
C GLU A 38 7.99 -1.05 3.80
N VAL A 39 7.77 -1.29 5.09
CA VAL A 39 7.27 -2.56 5.61
C VAL A 39 6.12 -2.29 6.55
N GLU A 40 4.96 -2.80 6.21
CA GLU A 40 3.74 -2.70 7.01
C GLU A 40 3.34 -4.08 7.53
N VAL A 41 3.07 -4.16 8.82
CA VAL A 41 2.44 -5.32 9.47
C VAL A 41 1.12 -4.86 10.04
N ALA A 42 0.02 -5.46 9.60
CA ALA A 42 -1.31 -5.09 10.05
C ALA A 42 -2.14 -6.29 10.50
N TYR A 43 -2.99 -6.04 11.48
CA TYR A 43 -4.04 -6.93 11.94
C TYR A 43 -5.38 -6.30 11.65
N ASP A 44 -6.18 -6.98 10.84
CA ASP A 44 -7.50 -6.58 10.41
C ASP A 44 -8.56 -7.40 11.11
N ARG A 45 -9.63 -6.76 11.56
CA ARG A 45 -10.83 -7.40 12.09
C ARG A 45 -12.05 -7.02 11.26
N TYR A 46 -12.67 -8.00 10.64
CA TYR A 46 -13.90 -7.83 9.88
C TYR A 46 -15.08 -7.64 10.84
N LEU A 47 -15.70 -6.47 10.80
CA LEU A 47 -16.93 -6.19 11.52
C LEU A 47 -18.16 -6.62 10.69
N TYR A 48 -18.10 -6.31 9.41
CA TYR A 48 -19.07 -6.69 8.39
C TYR A 48 -18.32 -7.09 7.12
N ASP A 49 -19.01 -7.67 6.14
CA ASP A 49 -18.40 -8.09 4.87
C ASP A 49 -17.77 -6.94 4.08
N TYR A 50 -18.22 -5.72 4.35
CA TYR A 50 -17.76 -4.49 3.70
C TYR A 50 -16.99 -3.53 4.62
N LEU A 51 -16.88 -3.83 5.92
CA LEU A 51 -16.26 -2.94 6.89
C LEU A 51 -15.25 -3.69 7.76
N THR A 52 -14.03 -3.23 7.74
CA THR A 52 -12.91 -3.77 8.52
C THR A 52 -12.29 -2.66 9.36
N VAL A 53 -11.95 -2.95 10.59
CA VAL A 53 -11.07 -2.11 11.40
C VAL A 53 -9.70 -2.77 11.46
N PHE A 54 -8.66 -1.98 11.46
CA PHE A 54 -7.30 -2.51 11.51
C PHE A 54 -6.38 -1.65 12.38
N GLY A 55 -5.31 -2.30 12.82
CA GLY A 55 -4.19 -1.64 13.49
C GLY A 55 -2.90 -2.36 13.15
N GLY A 56 -1.80 -1.64 13.14
CA GLY A 56 -0.53 -2.20 12.73
C GLY A 56 0.66 -1.30 13.01
N ILE A 57 1.77 -1.67 12.40
CA ILE A 57 3.04 -0.93 12.48
C ILE A 57 3.54 -0.76 11.05
N ASN A 58 3.92 0.46 10.72
CA ASN A 58 4.61 0.80 9.49
C ASN A 58 6.05 1.21 9.79
N ILE A 59 6.97 0.69 9.00
CA ILE A 59 8.40 0.96 9.05
C ILE A 59 8.80 1.49 7.68
N GLU A 60 9.23 2.74 7.63
CA GLU A 60 9.64 3.40 6.39
C GLU A 60 11.01 4.05 6.54
N ASN A 61 11.79 4.12 5.46
CA ASN A 61 12.95 4.98 5.40
C ASN A 61 12.63 6.26 4.64
N GLY A 62 13.18 7.40 5.09
CA GLY A 62 13.01 8.69 4.42
C GLY A 62 13.66 8.70 3.03
N MET A 63 13.15 9.54 2.13
CA MET A 63 13.61 9.67 0.74
C MET A 63 15.03 10.24 0.59
N GLU A 64 15.62 10.81 1.64
CA GLU A 64 16.92 11.45 1.59
C GLU A 64 18.03 10.54 2.14
N ASP A 65 18.63 9.82 1.22
CA ASP A 65 20.04 9.39 1.20
C ASP A 65 20.57 8.37 2.20
N SER A 66 19.87 7.86 3.19
CA SER A 66 20.46 6.82 4.03
C SER A 66 19.43 5.84 4.62
N LEU A 67 19.80 4.57 4.63
CA LEU A 67 19.18 3.54 5.46
C LEU A 67 19.27 3.85 6.97
N ASP A 68 19.82 4.99 7.34
CA ASP A 68 20.10 5.40 8.72
C ASP A 68 18.91 6.10 9.40
N GLU A 69 17.90 6.55 8.63
CA GLU A 69 16.68 7.16 9.19
C GLU A 69 15.47 6.26 9.00
N ILE A 70 15.44 5.18 9.75
CA ILE A 70 14.26 4.31 9.82
C ILE A 70 13.25 4.92 10.77
N THR A 71 12.08 5.25 10.24
CA THR A 71 10.94 5.72 11.02
C THR A 71 9.96 4.58 11.24
N THR A 72 9.59 4.34 12.49
CA THR A 72 8.58 3.35 12.86
C THR A 72 7.34 4.06 13.38
N THR A 73 6.19 3.83 12.76
CA THR A 73 4.92 4.43 13.16
C THR A 73 3.87 3.35 13.43
N ALA A 74 3.09 3.54 14.48
CA ALA A 74 1.88 2.73 14.68
C ALA A 74 0.77 3.31 13.80
N ILE A 75 -0.02 2.44 13.19
CA ILE A 75 -1.14 2.81 12.34
C ILE A 75 -2.44 2.20 12.86
N ALA A 76 -3.54 2.91 12.68
CA ALA A 76 -4.87 2.41 12.95
C ALA A 76 -5.86 3.02 11.97
N GLY A 77 -6.89 2.28 11.60
CA GLY A 77 -7.85 2.79 10.64
C GLY A 77 -9.03 1.88 10.38
N ILE A 78 -9.79 2.28 9.39
CA ILE A 78 -10.94 1.55 8.87
C ILE A 78 -10.80 1.35 7.37
N ARG A 79 -11.22 0.20 6.91
CA ARG A 79 -11.29 -0.13 5.48
C ARG A 79 -12.72 -0.44 5.11
N TYR A 80 -13.22 0.22 4.09
CA TYR A 80 -14.59 0.11 3.63
C TYR A 80 -14.63 -0.27 2.16
N LEU A 81 -15.32 -1.37 1.85
CA LEU A 81 -15.60 -1.77 0.47
C LEU A 81 -16.88 -1.07 0.01
N THR A 82 -16.74 -0.11 -0.90
CA THR A 82 -17.87 0.64 -1.43
C THR A 82 -18.75 -0.21 -2.36
N PRO A 83 -20.01 0.17 -2.60
CA PRO A 83 -20.90 -0.56 -3.53
C PRO A 83 -20.36 -0.72 -4.96
N TYR A 84 -19.45 0.17 -5.38
CA TYR A 84 -18.81 0.10 -6.69
C TYR A 84 -17.48 -0.67 -6.69
N LEU A 85 -17.23 -1.47 -5.63
CA LEU A 85 -16.01 -2.28 -5.44
C LEU A 85 -14.72 -1.46 -5.38
N PHE A 86 -14.79 -0.22 -4.95
CA PHE A 86 -13.63 0.54 -4.51
C PHE A 86 -13.34 0.21 -3.04
N THR A 87 -12.09 -0.05 -2.73
CA THR A 87 -11.63 -0.13 -1.36
C THR A 87 -11.22 1.27 -0.90
N LEU A 88 -11.96 1.81 0.05
CA LEU A 88 -11.63 3.04 0.74
C LEU A 88 -10.94 2.68 2.05
N ASP A 89 -9.74 3.17 2.25
CA ASP A 89 -8.95 2.99 3.47
C ASP A 89 -8.74 4.38 4.09
N VAL A 90 -9.15 4.54 5.33
CA VAL A 90 -8.97 5.76 6.11
C VAL A 90 -8.19 5.38 7.36
N ARG A 91 -7.00 5.93 7.49
CA ARG A 91 -6.09 5.63 8.60
C ARG A 91 -5.45 6.86 9.19
N THR A 92 -4.88 6.71 10.36
CA THR A 92 -3.97 7.66 10.96
C THR A 92 -2.79 6.90 11.56
N ASP A 93 -1.65 7.56 11.62
CA ASP A 93 -0.48 7.02 12.29
C ASP A 93 -0.26 7.62 13.69
N SER A 94 0.77 7.16 14.39
CA SER A 94 1.15 7.65 15.72
C SER A 94 1.62 9.10 15.72
N LYS A 95 1.91 9.68 14.55
CA LYS A 95 2.24 11.09 14.37
C LYS A 95 1.02 11.96 14.07
N LEU A 96 -0.19 11.38 14.17
CA LEU A 96 -1.47 12.02 13.86
C LEU A 96 -1.54 12.56 12.42
N ARG A 97 -0.96 11.83 11.47
CA ARG A 97 -1.06 12.12 10.05
C ARG A 97 -2.23 11.32 9.44
N PRO A 98 -3.38 11.95 9.21
CA PRO A 98 -4.49 11.26 8.56
C PRO A 98 -4.16 10.97 7.09
N GLN A 99 -4.56 9.78 6.65
CA GLN A 99 -4.35 9.28 5.31
C GLN A 99 -5.64 8.68 4.78
N ILE A 100 -5.95 8.97 3.52
CA ILE A 100 -7.09 8.40 2.82
C ILE A 100 -6.57 7.76 1.54
N SER A 101 -6.87 6.50 1.33
CA SER A 101 -6.54 5.84 0.09
C SER A 101 -7.77 5.20 -0.56
N LEU A 102 -7.80 5.22 -1.88
CA LEU A 102 -8.82 4.63 -2.71
C LEU A 102 -8.17 3.71 -3.72
N SER A 103 -8.54 2.45 -3.72
CA SER A 103 -7.99 1.46 -4.65
C SER A 103 -9.07 0.63 -5.30
N ARG A 104 -8.79 0.16 -6.51
CA ARG A 104 -9.64 -0.77 -7.24
C ARG A 104 -8.81 -1.62 -8.20
N ALA A 105 -9.21 -2.90 -8.33
CA ALA A 105 -8.74 -3.78 -9.40
C ALA A 105 -9.93 -4.32 -10.16
N ILE A 106 -9.89 -4.28 -11.49
CA ILE A 106 -10.98 -4.71 -12.38
C ILE A 106 -10.44 -5.70 -13.39
N SER A 107 -11.07 -6.86 -13.49
CA SER A 107 -10.83 -7.79 -14.60
C SER A 107 -11.64 -7.34 -15.81
N ILE A 108 -10.95 -6.88 -16.85
CA ILE A 108 -11.59 -6.44 -18.12
C ILE A 108 -11.76 -7.62 -19.07
N PHE A 109 -10.78 -8.50 -19.10
CA PHE A 109 -10.78 -9.73 -19.87
C PHE A 109 -10.44 -10.90 -18.97
N PRO A 110 -10.70 -12.16 -19.38
CA PRO A 110 -10.46 -13.35 -18.54
C PRO A 110 -9.04 -13.49 -17.98
N ARG A 111 -8.07 -12.78 -18.56
CA ARG A 111 -6.65 -12.83 -18.15
C ARG A 111 -6.05 -11.44 -17.89
N THR A 112 -6.85 -10.38 -17.99
CA THR A 112 -6.32 -9.01 -17.89
C THR A 112 -7.01 -8.27 -16.75
N ILE A 113 -6.21 -7.82 -15.80
CA ILE A 113 -6.65 -7.02 -14.65
C ILE A 113 -6.06 -5.63 -14.80
N ILE A 114 -6.87 -4.60 -14.68
CA ILE A 114 -6.43 -3.21 -14.50
C ILE A 114 -6.58 -2.87 -13.03
N PHE A 115 -5.57 -2.25 -12.46
CA PHE A 115 -5.59 -1.79 -11.09
C PHE A 115 -5.15 -0.34 -10.97
N GLY A 116 -5.62 0.31 -9.93
CA GLY A 116 -5.22 1.66 -9.60
C GLY A 116 -5.39 1.93 -8.12
N MET A 117 -4.54 2.79 -7.60
CA MET A 117 -4.55 3.28 -6.23
C MET A 117 -4.28 4.78 -6.23
N TYR A 118 -4.99 5.47 -5.38
CA TYR A 118 -4.76 6.88 -5.07
C TYR A 118 -4.73 7.04 -3.55
N GLU A 119 -3.74 7.70 -3.04
CA GLU A 119 -3.50 7.90 -1.63
C GLU A 119 -3.19 9.37 -1.36
N TYR A 120 -3.81 9.91 -0.34
CA TYR A 120 -3.62 11.27 0.11
C TYR A 120 -3.34 11.29 1.61
N GLN A 121 -2.18 11.78 1.98
CA GLN A 121 -1.75 11.91 3.37
C GLN A 121 -1.59 13.39 3.73
N MET A 122 -2.02 13.73 4.93
CA MET A 122 -1.91 15.06 5.49
C MET A 122 -1.02 15.06 6.73
N ASP A 123 -0.13 16.03 6.83
CA ASP A 123 0.68 16.25 8.03
C ASP A 123 0.48 17.68 8.52
N PHE A 124 -0.04 17.80 9.73
CA PHE A 124 -0.31 19.10 10.38
C PHE A 124 0.81 19.50 11.34
N GLY A 125 1.87 18.70 11.46
CA GLY A 125 2.98 18.94 12.39
C GLY A 125 2.60 18.87 13.87
N TRP A 126 1.56 18.10 14.21
CA TRP A 126 1.07 18.07 15.60
C TRP A 126 1.99 17.32 16.56
N VAL A 127 2.75 16.36 16.06
CA VAL A 127 3.68 15.55 16.85
C VAL A 127 5.13 15.86 16.52
N ASP A 128 5.44 16.03 15.23
CA ASP A 128 6.76 16.42 14.75
C ASP A 128 6.69 17.84 14.19
N ASP A 129 7.68 18.68 14.53
CA ASP A 129 7.78 20.02 13.96
C ASP A 129 8.06 19.94 12.46
N LEU A 130 7.20 20.57 11.68
CA LEU A 130 7.44 20.74 10.25
C LEU A 130 8.62 21.72 10.02
N PRO A 131 9.33 21.62 8.89
CA PRO A 131 10.39 22.58 8.55
C PRO A 131 9.93 24.02 8.69
N GLN A 132 10.82 24.91 9.10
CA GLN A 132 10.49 26.32 9.36
C GLN A 132 9.76 26.96 8.17
N GLY A 133 8.58 27.53 8.43
CA GLY A 133 7.75 28.19 7.43
C GLY A 133 6.71 27.29 6.77
N VAL A 134 6.63 26.00 7.12
CA VAL A 134 5.61 25.08 6.64
C VAL A 134 4.63 24.79 7.78
N ASN A 135 3.35 25.14 7.60
CA ASN A 135 2.29 24.84 8.58
C ASN A 135 1.50 23.57 8.26
N PHE A 136 1.71 23.00 7.06
CA PHE A 136 0.97 21.87 6.55
C PHE A 136 1.77 21.22 5.41
N LYS A 137 1.91 19.90 5.45
CA LYS A 137 2.51 19.10 4.37
C LYS A 137 1.47 18.12 3.87
N GLU A 138 1.37 18.00 2.58
CA GLU A 138 0.57 16.98 1.91
C GLU A 138 1.45 16.06 1.07
N GLU A 139 1.08 14.82 1.03
CA GLU A 139 1.71 13.83 0.16
C GLU A 139 0.65 13.09 -0.63
N VAL A 140 0.86 13.03 -1.93
CA VAL A 140 -0.02 12.34 -2.87
C VAL A 140 0.75 11.20 -3.51
N THR A 141 0.27 9.99 -3.30
CA THR A 141 0.79 8.79 -3.96
C THR A 141 -0.30 8.22 -4.87
N TRP A 142 0.04 7.92 -6.10
CA TRP A 142 -0.85 7.21 -6.98
C TRP A 142 -0.10 6.22 -7.85
N SER A 143 -0.76 5.13 -8.13
CA SER A 143 -0.24 4.12 -9.04
C SER A 143 -1.37 3.57 -9.91
N ALA A 144 -1.02 3.16 -11.11
CA ALA A 144 -1.92 2.49 -12.02
C ALA A 144 -1.15 1.44 -12.83
N GLY A 145 -1.82 0.35 -13.17
CA GLY A 145 -1.15 -0.70 -13.91
C GLY A 145 -2.10 -1.69 -14.54
N VAL A 146 -1.50 -2.58 -15.31
CA VAL A 146 -2.16 -3.70 -15.98
C VAL A 146 -1.41 -4.98 -15.64
N GLU A 147 -2.13 -6.02 -15.32
CA GLU A 147 -1.61 -7.35 -15.07
C GLU A 147 -2.23 -8.33 -16.06
N TYR A 148 -1.38 -9.13 -16.71
CA TYR A 148 -1.79 -10.20 -17.62
C TYR A 148 -1.44 -11.55 -17.03
N LEU A 149 -2.44 -12.38 -16.76
CA LEU A 149 -2.31 -13.69 -16.16
C LEU A 149 -1.79 -14.72 -17.19
N LEU A 150 -0.58 -15.20 -17.03
CA LEU A 150 0.01 -16.28 -17.82
C LEU A 150 -0.49 -17.64 -17.32
N SER A 151 -0.57 -17.80 -16.00
CA SER A 151 -1.07 -18.99 -15.32
C SER A 151 -1.76 -18.62 -14.01
N LYS A 152 -2.17 -19.60 -13.21
CA LYS A 152 -2.75 -19.36 -11.87
C LYS A 152 -1.77 -18.65 -10.92
N ASN A 153 -0.48 -18.92 -11.10
CA ASN A 153 0.57 -18.48 -10.19
C ASN A 153 1.48 -17.39 -10.77
N PHE A 154 1.46 -17.21 -12.10
CA PHE A 154 2.34 -16.26 -12.78
C PHE A 154 1.57 -15.26 -13.63
N SER A 155 1.98 -14.01 -13.54
CA SER A 155 1.51 -12.94 -14.40
C SER A 155 2.61 -11.97 -14.80
N LEU A 156 2.39 -11.31 -15.94
CA LEU A 156 3.16 -10.16 -16.36
C LEU A 156 2.45 -8.91 -15.85
N MET A 157 3.20 -7.95 -15.34
CA MET A 157 2.65 -6.68 -14.91
C MET A 157 3.39 -5.51 -15.55
N GLY A 158 2.64 -4.44 -15.81
CA GLY A 158 3.17 -3.14 -16.17
C GLY A 158 2.47 -2.11 -15.33
N SER A 159 3.21 -1.24 -14.66
CA SER A 159 2.65 -0.22 -13.78
C SER A 159 3.42 1.07 -13.83
N TYR A 160 2.75 2.12 -13.42
CA TYR A 160 3.34 3.42 -13.13
C TYR A 160 3.01 3.79 -11.69
N ASP A 161 4.01 4.21 -10.96
CA ASP A 161 3.90 4.76 -9.61
C ASP A 161 4.57 6.14 -9.61
N ASN A 162 3.93 7.14 -9.02
CA ASN A 162 4.48 8.50 -9.04
C ASN A 162 5.76 8.67 -8.22
N ARG A 163 6.04 7.73 -7.30
CA ARG A 163 7.28 7.70 -6.49
C ARG A 163 8.44 7.00 -7.23
N PHE A 164 8.13 5.95 -7.99
CA PHE A 164 9.11 5.03 -8.57
C PHE A 164 9.16 5.05 -10.10
N GLY A 165 8.17 5.70 -10.75
CA GLY A 165 8.09 5.78 -12.20
C GLY A 165 7.42 4.58 -12.87
N ALA A 166 7.65 4.45 -14.17
CA ALA A 166 7.11 3.35 -14.97
C ALA A 166 7.99 2.10 -14.86
N GLY A 167 7.37 0.95 -14.77
CA GLY A 167 8.07 -0.31 -14.77
C GLY A 167 7.21 -1.48 -15.22
N GLY A 168 7.88 -2.55 -15.61
CA GLY A 168 7.25 -3.81 -15.94
C GLY A 168 7.98 -4.95 -15.24
N GLY A 169 7.28 -6.05 -14.98
CA GLY A 169 7.84 -7.15 -14.24
C GLY A 169 6.95 -8.39 -14.22
N LEU A 170 7.29 -9.26 -13.29
CA LEU A 170 6.62 -10.53 -13.04
C LEU A 170 5.98 -10.51 -11.66
N SER A 171 4.79 -11.09 -11.58
CA SER A 171 4.11 -11.37 -10.32
C SER A 171 4.02 -12.88 -10.11
N LEU A 172 4.34 -13.32 -8.90
CA LEU A 172 4.25 -14.70 -8.46
C LEU A 172 3.25 -14.78 -7.29
N ARG A 173 2.27 -15.67 -7.40
CA ARG A 173 1.28 -15.97 -6.36
C ARG A 173 1.40 -17.40 -5.87
N PHE A 174 1.32 -17.62 -4.57
CA PHE A 174 1.42 -18.95 -3.92
C PHE A 174 0.53 -19.08 -2.68
#